data_54a2493c709233eb1b88155f722e7106
#
_entry.id   54a2493c709233eb1b88155f722e7106
#
_cell.length_a   1.000
_cell.length_b   1.000
_cell.length_c   1.000
_cell.angle_alpha   90.00
_cell.angle_beta   90.00
_cell.angle_gamma   90.00
#
_symmetry.space_group_name_H-M   'P 1'
#
loop_
_entity.id
_entity.type
_entity.pdbx_description
1 polymer ?
#
loop_
_entity_poly.entity_id
_entity_poly.type
_entity_poly.pdbx_seq_one_letter_code
_entity_poly.pdbx_strand_id
1 'polypeptide(L)'
;ADLDELDAEEASLREEIAMQQLEISRYTKAAQWGAASLVLLEDKQEELIRLEGRLDRVEARQRGLKADFDRSELLAPLDGLVLDVHAREGERPGSAGVLDLGASQSMQARIEVYESDISRIRLDQSVQLSSENGGFEGELTGRVIQISPQVQQREVLSTDPTGDADARVVEVLIALDDDDARRVLRLAGLKVI
;
A
#
# COMPACT_ATOMS: atom_id res chain seq x y z
N ALA A 1 -17.99 -19.85 -3.62
CA ALA A 1 -19.18 -20.45 -2.96
C ALA A 1 -20.00 -19.35 -2.28
N ASP A 2 -19.44 -18.67 -1.27
CA ASP A 2 -20.21 -17.69 -0.46
C ASP A 2 -20.61 -16.44 -1.29
N LEU A 3 -19.76 -15.99 -2.21
CA LEU A 3 -20.12 -14.88 -3.10
C LEU A 3 -21.17 -15.28 -4.12
N ASP A 4 -21.09 -16.45 -4.72
CA ASP A 4 -22.06 -16.95 -5.68
C ASP A 4 -23.46 -17.12 -5.05
N GLU A 5 -23.50 -17.52 -3.77
CA GLU A 5 -24.75 -17.61 -3.00
C GLU A 5 -25.37 -16.23 -2.79
N LEU A 6 -24.56 -15.24 -2.42
CA LEU A 6 -25.05 -13.87 -2.24
C LEU A 6 -25.45 -13.21 -3.57
N ASP A 7 -24.76 -13.52 -4.67
CA ASP A 7 -25.14 -13.05 -6.01
C ASP A 7 -26.49 -13.63 -6.42
N ALA A 8 -26.77 -14.90 -6.11
CA ALA A 8 -28.07 -15.53 -6.35
C ALA A 8 -29.19 -14.93 -5.47
N GLU A 9 -28.89 -14.67 -4.19
CA GLU A 9 -29.84 -14.01 -3.26
C GLU A 9 -30.16 -12.58 -3.72
N GLU A 10 -29.15 -11.81 -4.16
CA GLU A 10 -29.32 -10.47 -4.73
C GLU A 10 -30.23 -10.49 -5.97
N ALA A 11 -29.98 -11.42 -6.89
CA ALA A 11 -30.79 -11.56 -8.10
C ALA A 11 -32.26 -11.86 -7.77
N SER A 12 -32.51 -12.79 -6.85
CA SER A 12 -33.86 -13.13 -6.39
C SER A 12 -34.58 -11.95 -5.75
N LEU A 13 -33.88 -11.20 -4.88
CA LEU A 13 -34.46 -10.01 -4.23
C LEU A 13 -34.80 -8.90 -5.23
N ARG A 14 -33.97 -8.71 -6.27
CA ARG A 14 -34.26 -7.75 -7.34
C ARG A 14 -35.51 -8.14 -8.14
N GLU A 15 -35.70 -9.43 -8.41
CA GLU A 15 -36.92 -9.91 -9.03
C GLU A 15 -38.15 -9.70 -8.14
N GLU A 16 -38.06 -10.02 -6.86
CA GLU A 16 -39.13 -9.77 -5.89
C GLU A 16 -39.51 -8.29 -5.82
N ILE A 17 -38.51 -7.40 -5.76
CA ILE A 17 -38.70 -5.94 -5.77
C ILE A 17 -39.41 -5.49 -7.06
N ALA A 18 -38.98 -5.97 -8.22
CA ALA A 18 -39.60 -5.62 -9.47
C ALA A 18 -41.08 -6.07 -9.55
N MET A 19 -41.39 -7.26 -9.04
CA MET A 19 -42.76 -7.75 -8.94
C MET A 19 -43.59 -6.89 -7.99
N GLN A 20 -43.04 -6.53 -6.82
CA GLN A 20 -43.71 -5.69 -5.82
C GLN A 20 -44.01 -4.29 -6.38
N GLN A 21 -43.05 -3.69 -7.09
CA GLN A 21 -43.24 -2.39 -7.76
C GLN A 21 -44.35 -2.44 -8.79
N LEU A 22 -44.44 -3.54 -9.55
CA LEU A 22 -45.53 -3.75 -10.52
C LEU A 22 -46.88 -3.86 -9.79
N GLU A 23 -46.95 -4.59 -8.68
CA GLU A 23 -48.17 -4.65 -7.88
C GLU A 23 -48.57 -3.26 -7.35
N ILE A 24 -47.65 -2.51 -6.74
CA ILE A 24 -47.89 -1.15 -6.24
C ILE A 24 -48.46 -0.29 -7.37
N SER A 25 -47.93 -0.38 -8.59
CA SER A 25 -48.41 0.40 -9.72
C SER A 25 -49.88 0.06 -10.09
N ARG A 26 -50.25 -1.23 -10.00
CA ARG A 26 -51.63 -1.71 -10.22
C ARG A 26 -52.58 -1.22 -9.11
N TYR A 27 -52.19 -1.35 -7.84
CA TYR A 27 -53.00 -0.89 -6.73
C TYR A 27 -53.13 0.64 -6.68
N THR A 28 -52.11 1.37 -7.05
CA THR A 28 -52.19 2.83 -7.20
C THR A 28 -53.25 3.26 -8.22
N LYS A 29 -53.26 2.62 -9.39
CA LYS A 29 -54.28 2.85 -10.40
C LYS A 29 -55.69 2.47 -9.91
N ALA A 30 -55.83 1.31 -9.25
CA ALA A 30 -57.11 0.85 -8.70
C ALA A 30 -57.64 1.78 -7.63
N ALA A 31 -56.77 2.29 -6.72
CA ALA A 31 -57.12 3.25 -5.68
C ALA A 31 -57.61 4.58 -6.28
N GLN A 32 -57.02 5.07 -7.36
CA GLN A 32 -57.49 6.28 -8.07
C GLN A 32 -58.94 6.16 -8.56
N TRP A 33 -59.38 4.95 -8.91
CA TRP A 33 -60.74 4.68 -9.32
C TRP A 33 -61.66 4.22 -8.21
N GLY A 34 -61.23 4.29 -6.94
CA GLY A 34 -61.97 3.86 -5.79
C GLY A 34 -62.15 2.33 -5.69
N ALA A 35 -61.41 1.54 -6.45
CA ALA A 35 -61.52 0.09 -6.54
C ALA A 35 -60.50 -0.66 -5.60
N ALA A 36 -59.63 0.06 -4.90
CA ALA A 36 -58.71 -0.52 -3.91
C ALA A 36 -58.63 0.36 -2.68
N SER A 37 -58.36 -0.27 -1.53
CA SER A 37 -58.13 0.42 -0.25
C SER A 37 -56.77 1.12 -0.22
N LEU A 38 -56.69 2.34 0.32
CA LEU A 38 -55.46 3.03 0.57
C LEU A 38 -54.57 2.29 1.56
N VAL A 39 -55.17 1.66 2.59
CA VAL A 39 -54.42 0.85 3.57
C VAL A 39 -53.68 -0.31 2.88
N LEU A 40 -54.30 -0.97 1.92
CA LEU A 40 -53.67 -2.06 1.16
C LEU A 40 -52.50 -1.55 0.29
N LEU A 41 -52.60 -0.34 -0.21
CA LEU A 41 -51.50 0.30 -0.93
C LEU A 41 -50.32 0.63 -0.02
N GLU A 42 -50.62 1.13 1.19
CA GLU A 42 -49.61 1.39 2.22
C GLU A 42 -48.90 0.10 2.63
N ASP A 43 -49.62 -0.99 2.91
CA ASP A 43 -49.03 -2.30 3.24
C ASP A 43 -48.06 -2.80 2.11
N LYS A 44 -48.44 -2.59 0.84
CA LYS A 44 -47.60 -2.98 -0.28
C LYS A 44 -46.32 -2.11 -0.38
N GLN A 45 -46.40 -0.83 -0.05
CA GLN A 45 -45.26 0.06 0.00
C GLN A 45 -44.31 -0.28 1.16
N GLU A 46 -44.85 -0.63 2.33
CA GLU A 46 -44.03 -1.10 3.44
C GLU A 46 -43.29 -2.41 3.11
N GLU A 47 -43.94 -3.34 2.38
CA GLU A 47 -43.28 -4.56 1.93
C GLU A 47 -42.13 -4.25 0.98
N LEU A 48 -42.30 -3.31 0.06
CA LEU A 48 -41.23 -2.86 -0.82
C LEU A 48 -40.02 -2.33 -0.02
N ILE A 49 -40.27 -1.47 0.97
CA ILE A 49 -39.20 -0.94 1.84
C ILE A 49 -38.47 -2.07 2.57
N ARG A 50 -39.19 -3.12 3.01
CA ARG A 50 -38.57 -4.29 3.65
C ARG A 50 -37.68 -5.08 2.69
N LEU A 51 -38.12 -5.28 1.44
CA LEU A 51 -37.36 -5.96 0.42
C LEU A 51 -36.11 -5.17 0.02
N GLU A 52 -36.23 -3.86 -0.18
CA GLU A 52 -35.10 -2.97 -0.44
C GLU A 52 -34.07 -2.99 0.72
N GLY A 53 -34.52 -2.96 1.97
CA GLY A 53 -33.65 -3.08 3.12
C GLY A 53 -32.99 -4.47 3.27
N ARG A 54 -33.57 -5.52 2.69
CA ARG A 54 -32.91 -6.84 2.59
C ARG A 54 -31.85 -6.83 1.52
N LEU A 55 -32.13 -6.24 0.36
CA LEU A 55 -31.17 -6.08 -0.73
C LEU A 55 -29.93 -5.31 -0.27
N ASP A 56 -30.13 -4.17 0.39
CA ASP A 56 -29.01 -3.37 0.93
C ASP A 56 -28.10 -4.19 1.86
N ARG A 57 -28.68 -5.07 2.69
CA ARG A 57 -27.89 -5.95 3.57
C ARG A 57 -27.09 -6.99 2.79
N VAL A 58 -27.66 -7.59 1.75
CA VAL A 58 -26.96 -8.56 0.90
C VAL A 58 -25.79 -7.87 0.19
N GLU A 59 -26.04 -6.72 -0.42
CA GLU A 59 -24.98 -5.94 -1.09
C GLU A 59 -23.87 -5.50 -0.12
N ALA A 60 -24.23 -5.10 1.10
CA ALA A 60 -23.23 -4.77 2.12
C ALA A 60 -22.36 -5.98 2.51
N ARG A 61 -22.98 -7.17 2.60
CA ARG A 61 -22.26 -8.41 2.89
C ARG A 61 -21.34 -8.83 1.75
N GLN A 62 -21.79 -8.69 0.50
CA GLN A 62 -20.93 -8.92 -0.69
C GLN A 62 -19.71 -7.99 -0.68
N ARG A 63 -19.90 -6.68 -0.43
CA ARG A 63 -18.79 -5.72 -0.33
C ARG A 63 -17.79 -6.11 0.77
N GLY A 64 -18.31 -6.59 1.92
CA GLY A 64 -17.46 -7.09 3.00
C GLY A 64 -16.60 -8.29 2.57
N LEU A 65 -17.23 -9.31 1.97
CA LEU A 65 -16.52 -10.51 1.49
C LEU A 65 -15.52 -10.20 0.39
N LYS A 66 -15.85 -9.30 -0.55
CA LYS A 66 -14.89 -8.85 -1.58
C LYS A 66 -13.69 -8.16 -0.96
N ALA A 67 -13.91 -7.27 0.00
CA ALA A 67 -12.83 -6.60 0.72
C ALA A 67 -11.94 -7.58 1.49
N ASP A 68 -12.52 -8.63 2.08
CA ASP A 68 -11.75 -9.67 2.77
C ASP A 68 -10.97 -10.55 1.78
N PHE A 69 -11.54 -10.84 0.61
CA PHE A 69 -10.85 -11.55 -0.46
C PHE A 69 -9.67 -10.73 -1.00
N ASP A 70 -9.87 -9.44 -1.29
CA ASP A 70 -8.80 -8.55 -1.75
C ASP A 70 -7.64 -8.45 -0.72
N ARG A 71 -7.96 -8.49 0.57
CA ARG A 71 -6.95 -8.53 1.63
C ARG A 71 -6.23 -9.88 1.76
N SER A 72 -6.79 -10.94 1.22
CA SER A 72 -6.16 -12.27 1.23
C SER A 72 -5.03 -12.41 0.20
N GLU A 73 -4.99 -11.52 -0.79
CA GLU A 73 -3.92 -11.43 -1.76
C GLU A 73 -2.95 -10.30 -1.38
N LEU A 74 -1.69 -10.68 -1.13
CA LEU A 74 -0.63 -9.71 -0.90
C LEU A 74 0.09 -9.42 -2.23
N LEU A 75 -0.17 -8.24 -2.79
CA LEU A 75 0.46 -7.79 -4.01
C LEU A 75 1.69 -6.93 -3.72
N ALA A 76 2.73 -7.07 -4.55
CA ALA A 76 3.89 -6.19 -4.50
C ALA A 76 3.45 -4.75 -4.86
N PRO A 77 3.73 -3.74 -4.00
CA PRO A 77 3.31 -2.36 -4.24
C PRO A 77 4.14 -1.67 -5.34
N LEU A 78 5.26 -2.26 -5.74
CA LEU A 78 6.18 -1.75 -6.75
C LEU A 78 6.98 -2.89 -7.38
N ASP A 79 7.56 -2.63 -8.54
CA ASP A 79 8.54 -3.52 -9.16
C ASP A 79 9.86 -3.42 -8.40
N GLY A 80 10.40 -4.56 -7.97
CA GLY A 80 11.58 -4.57 -7.13
C GLY A 80 12.21 -5.95 -6.95
N LEU A 81 13.22 -5.99 -6.10
CA LEU A 81 13.91 -7.20 -5.69
C LEU A 81 13.47 -7.59 -4.27
N VAL A 82 13.14 -8.87 -4.07
CA VAL A 82 12.93 -9.40 -2.73
C VAL A 82 14.28 -9.46 -2.01
N LEU A 83 14.40 -8.69 -0.94
CA LEU A 83 15.63 -8.58 -0.16
C LEU A 83 15.70 -9.65 0.94
N ASP A 84 14.57 -9.91 1.62
CA ASP A 84 14.46 -10.94 2.64
C ASP A 84 13.03 -11.49 2.69
N VAL A 85 12.87 -12.73 3.19
CA VAL A 85 11.59 -13.41 3.35
C VAL A 85 11.41 -13.80 4.81
N HIS A 86 10.47 -13.14 5.49
CA HIS A 86 10.22 -13.30 6.92
C HIS A 86 9.18 -14.37 7.25
N ALA A 87 8.24 -14.66 6.34
CA ALA A 87 7.22 -15.68 6.53
C ALA A 87 7.12 -16.58 5.31
N ARG A 88 7.02 -17.90 5.55
CA ARG A 88 6.88 -18.93 4.52
C ARG A 88 5.46 -19.48 4.50
N GLU A 89 5.16 -20.26 3.48
CA GLU A 89 3.87 -20.96 3.35
C GLU A 89 3.55 -21.76 4.62
N GLY A 90 2.34 -21.56 5.16
CA GLY A 90 1.87 -22.14 6.40
C GLY A 90 2.26 -21.38 7.67
N GLU A 91 3.08 -20.35 7.58
CA GLU A 91 3.46 -19.52 8.71
C GLU A 91 2.57 -18.26 8.83
N ARG A 92 2.37 -17.82 10.06
CA ARG A 92 1.68 -16.55 10.32
C ARG A 92 2.69 -15.42 10.33
N PRO A 93 2.54 -14.37 9.49
CA PRO A 93 3.44 -13.23 9.51
C PRO A 93 3.50 -12.57 10.88
N GLY A 94 4.71 -12.24 11.31
CA GLY A 94 4.97 -11.46 12.53
C GLY A 94 4.94 -9.94 12.26
N SER A 95 5.55 -9.17 13.18
CA SER A 95 5.66 -7.71 13.07
C SER A 95 6.56 -7.25 11.91
N ALA A 96 7.45 -8.10 11.42
CA ALA A 96 8.32 -7.83 10.27
C ALA A 96 7.58 -7.96 8.91
N GLY A 97 6.33 -8.46 8.92
CA GLY A 97 5.59 -8.68 7.68
C GLY A 97 5.92 -10.01 7.01
N VAL A 98 5.73 -10.10 5.69
CA VAL A 98 5.96 -11.32 4.90
C VAL A 98 7.35 -11.32 4.27
N LEU A 99 7.75 -10.20 3.69
CA LEU A 99 9.03 -10.04 2.99
C LEU A 99 9.44 -8.57 2.93
N ASP A 100 10.72 -8.34 2.71
CA ASP A 100 11.27 -7.03 2.38
C ASP A 100 11.44 -6.89 0.87
N LEU A 101 10.86 -5.83 0.30
CA LEU A 101 10.93 -5.51 -1.11
C LEU A 101 11.68 -4.20 -1.32
N GLY A 102 12.76 -4.24 -2.08
CA GLY A 102 13.55 -3.07 -2.44
C GLY A 102 13.28 -2.61 -3.87
N ALA A 103 13.12 -1.30 -4.08
CA ALA A 103 13.02 -0.69 -5.40
C ALA A 103 14.41 -0.72 -6.08
N SER A 104 14.74 -1.83 -6.71
CA SER A 104 16.09 -2.06 -7.28
C SER A 104 16.46 -1.14 -8.44
N GLN A 105 15.48 -0.47 -9.05
CA GLN A 105 15.74 0.43 -10.19
C GLN A 105 16.22 1.83 -9.77
N SER A 106 16.12 2.17 -8.48
CA SER A 106 16.51 3.48 -7.93
C SER A 106 17.37 3.31 -6.70
N MET A 107 18.56 2.75 -6.87
CA MET A 107 19.51 2.60 -5.76
C MET A 107 19.95 3.96 -5.24
N GLN A 108 19.95 4.10 -3.93
CA GLN A 108 20.37 5.30 -3.23
C GLN A 108 21.44 4.94 -2.20
N ALA A 109 22.40 5.83 -2.01
CA ALA A 109 23.33 5.77 -0.91
C ALA A 109 22.91 6.77 0.17
N ARG A 110 22.89 6.30 1.43
CA ARG A 110 22.69 7.14 2.60
C ARG A 110 24.05 7.36 3.24
N ILE A 111 24.46 8.60 3.30
CA ILE A 111 25.73 8.98 3.93
C ILE A 111 25.50 9.90 5.11
N GLU A 112 26.39 9.81 6.10
CA GLU A 112 26.42 10.68 7.27
C GLU A 112 27.55 11.69 7.11
N VAL A 113 27.20 12.97 7.05
CA VAL A 113 28.15 14.08 6.95
C VAL A 113 28.24 14.81 8.28
N TYR A 114 29.44 15.10 8.77
CA TYR A 114 29.60 15.86 9.99
C TYR A 114 28.93 17.23 9.92
N GLU A 115 28.33 17.67 11.03
CA GLU A 115 27.69 19.00 11.15
C GLU A 115 28.63 20.13 10.71
N SER A 116 29.93 20.01 11.00
CA SER A 116 30.95 20.99 10.58
C SER A 116 31.10 21.15 9.08
N ASP A 117 30.85 20.10 8.31
CA ASP A 117 31.11 20.04 6.86
C ASP A 117 29.82 20.17 6.01
N ILE A 118 28.65 20.09 6.61
CA ILE A 118 27.38 20.10 5.90
C ILE A 118 27.17 21.36 5.04
N SER A 119 27.74 22.49 5.47
CA SER A 119 27.69 23.76 4.72
C SER A 119 28.34 23.70 3.34
N ARG A 120 29.18 22.71 3.09
CA ARG A 120 29.88 22.47 1.82
C ARG A 120 29.10 21.58 0.88
N ILE A 121 28.05 20.90 1.35
CA ILE A 121 27.20 20.00 0.57
C ILE A 121 26.03 20.79 -0.02
N ARG A 122 25.70 20.51 -1.27
CA ARG A 122 24.58 21.14 -1.98
C ARG A 122 23.75 20.11 -2.72
N LEU A 123 22.47 20.40 -2.88
CA LEU A 123 21.60 19.62 -3.75
C LEU A 123 22.16 19.62 -5.19
N ASP A 124 21.93 18.53 -5.90
CA ASP A 124 22.42 18.24 -7.27
C ASP A 124 23.95 18.16 -7.41
N GLN A 125 24.69 18.22 -6.31
CA GLN A 125 26.14 18.01 -6.32
C GLN A 125 26.47 16.59 -6.76
N SER A 126 27.40 16.42 -7.71
CA SER A 126 27.94 15.12 -8.09
C SER A 126 28.84 14.57 -6.99
N VAL A 127 28.69 13.28 -6.70
CA VAL A 127 29.42 12.55 -5.67
C VAL A 127 29.98 11.27 -6.26
N GLN A 128 31.17 10.89 -5.85
CA GLN A 128 31.78 9.59 -6.14
C GLN A 128 31.76 8.77 -4.84
N LEU A 129 31.36 7.51 -4.96
CA LEU A 129 31.26 6.58 -3.84
C LEU A 129 32.15 5.38 -4.11
N SER A 130 32.90 4.96 -3.14
CA SER A 130 33.71 3.76 -3.17
C SER A 130 33.27 2.75 -2.11
N SER A 131 33.57 1.48 -2.32
CA SER A 131 33.28 0.45 -1.33
C SER A 131 34.39 0.42 -0.27
N GLU A 132 33.99 0.53 1.01
CA GLU A 132 34.96 0.43 2.11
C GLU A 132 35.60 -0.95 2.20
N ASN A 133 34.82 -2.01 1.92
CA ASN A 133 35.22 -3.41 2.15
C ASN A 133 35.30 -4.24 0.86
N GLY A 134 35.39 -3.59 -0.31
CA GLY A 134 35.52 -4.31 -1.59
C GLY A 134 34.25 -5.00 -2.08
N GLY A 135 33.08 -4.54 -1.70
CA GLY A 135 31.81 -5.11 -2.15
C GLY A 135 31.51 -4.90 -3.63
N PHE A 136 32.14 -3.90 -4.24
CA PHE A 136 32.21 -3.67 -5.69
C PHE A 136 33.55 -3.07 -6.08
N GLU A 137 33.91 -3.20 -7.36
CA GLU A 137 35.15 -2.63 -7.92
C GLU A 137 34.91 -1.25 -8.51
N GLY A 138 35.90 -0.36 -8.34
CA GLY A 138 35.85 1.01 -8.87
C GLY A 138 34.98 1.96 -8.04
N GLU A 139 34.54 3.02 -8.70
CA GLU A 139 33.71 4.06 -8.09
C GLU A 139 32.30 4.01 -8.67
N LEU A 140 31.33 4.45 -7.89
CA LEU A 140 29.96 4.71 -8.32
C LEU A 140 29.73 6.22 -8.32
N THR A 141 29.01 6.70 -9.31
CA THR A 141 28.65 8.11 -9.45
C THR A 141 27.20 8.33 -9.08
N GLY A 142 26.91 9.43 -8.42
CA GLY A 142 25.56 9.81 -8.07
C GLY A 142 25.41 11.30 -7.79
N ARG A 143 24.22 11.72 -7.44
CA ARG A 143 23.89 13.11 -7.13
C ARG A 143 23.19 13.21 -5.80
N VAL A 144 23.50 14.28 -5.05
CA VAL A 144 22.80 14.62 -3.83
C VAL A 144 21.35 14.99 -4.14
N ILE A 145 20.40 14.20 -3.65
CA ILE A 145 18.97 14.43 -3.85
C ILE A 145 18.26 15.01 -2.62
N GLN A 146 18.84 14.78 -1.44
CA GLN A 146 18.25 15.26 -0.20
C GLN A 146 19.35 15.48 0.84
N ILE A 147 19.19 16.57 1.61
CA ILE A 147 19.96 16.86 2.81
C ILE A 147 18.95 16.93 3.96
N SER A 148 19.10 16.10 4.99
CA SER A 148 18.21 16.11 6.14
C SER A 148 18.25 17.45 6.85
N PRO A 149 17.13 18.04 7.24
CA PRO A 149 17.13 19.25 8.08
C PRO A 149 17.45 18.96 9.56
N GLN A 150 17.62 17.69 9.91
CA GLN A 150 17.83 17.22 11.28
C GLN A 150 19.28 16.80 11.47
N VAL A 151 19.90 17.31 12.56
CA VAL A 151 21.17 16.82 13.06
C VAL A 151 20.91 15.71 14.06
N GLN A 152 21.56 14.59 13.91
CA GLN A 152 21.41 13.41 14.77
C GLN A 152 22.77 12.88 15.24
N GLN A 153 22.75 11.94 16.19
CA GLN A 153 23.96 11.23 16.56
C GLN A 153 24.32 10.22 15.48
N ARG A 154 25.59 10.00 15.30
CA ARG A 154 26.14 9.05 14.34
C ARG A 154 25.66 7.64 14.64
N GLU A 155 25.03 6.97 13.66
CA GLU A 155 24.56 5.59 13.77
C GLU A 155 25.54 4.59 13.15
N VAL A 156 26.24 5.00 12.08
CA VAL A 156 27.19 4.12 11.38
C VAL A 156 28.47 4.02 12.18
N LEU A 157 28.77 2.82 12.67
CA LEU A 157 30.04 2.55 13.36
C LEU A 157 31.21 2.81 12.42
N SER A 158 32.09 3.73 12.81
CA SER A 158 33.37 3.96 12.11
C SER A 158 34.29 2.77 12.32
N THR A 159 34.97 2.35 11.27
CA THR A 159 36.14 1.42 11.38
C THR A 159 37.38 2.14 11.96
N ASP A 160 37.37 3.46 12.04
CA ASP A 160 38.42 4.24 12.68
C ASP A 160 38.22 4.25 14.21
N PRO A 161 39.13 3.66 14.98
CA PRO A 161 39.03 3.61 16.45
C PRO A 161 39.17 4.99 17.12
N THR A 162 39.57 6.02 16.36
CA THR A 162 39.66 7.41 16.82
C THR A 162 38.41 8.22 16.48
N GLY A 163 37.44 7.60 15.76
CA GLY A 163 36.19 8.25 15.41
C GLY A 163 35.35 8.59 16.62
N ASP A 164 34.94 9.84 16.72
CA ASP A 164 34.14 10.36 17.81
C ASP A 164 32.76 9.72 17.82
N ALA A 165 32.47 8.86 18.80
CA ALA A 165 31.19 8.15 18.91
C ALA A 165 30.02 9.13 19.18
N ASP A 166 30.32 10.33 19.70
CA ASP A 166 29.32 11.38 19.96
C ASP A 166 29.22 12.41 18.81
N ALA A 167 29.81 12.09 17.66
CA ALA A 167 29.78 13.01 16.50
C ALA A 167 28.34 13.29 16.03
N ARG A 168 28.06 14.57 15.84
CA ARG A 168 26.82 15.05 15.28
C ARG A 168 26.91 15.03 13.75
N VAL A 169 25.95 14.40 13.14
CA VAL A 169 25.90 14.18 11.69
C VAL A 169 24.56 14.62 11.10
N VAL A 170 24.61 14.92 9.83
CA VAL A 170 23.44 15.19 8.98
C VAL A 170 23.39 14.09 7.92
N GLU A 171 22.23 13.47 7.78
CA GLU A 171 22.00 12.46 6.75
C GLU A 171 21.83 13.13 5.37
N VAL A 172 22.54 12.59 4.39
CA VAL A 172 22.47 13.03 2.99
C VAL A 172 22.14 11.81 2.13
N LEU A 173 21.11 11.93 1.28
CA LEU A 173 20.73 10.91 0.30
C LEU A 173 21.32 11.25 -1.07
N ILE A 174 21.91 10.24 -1.67
CA ILE A 174 22.52 10.30 -3.00
C ILE A 174 21.79 9.31 -3.90
N ALA A 175 21.22 9.78 -5.01
CA ALA A 175 20.74 8.89 -6.05
C ALA A 175 21.92 8.48 -6.92
N LEU A 176 22.10 7.19 -7.13
CA LEU A 176 23.10 6.67 -8.08
C LEU A 176 22.65 6.90 -9.50
N ASP A 177 23.60 7.09 -10.40
CA ASP A 177 23.35 7.10 -11.83
C ASP A 177 22.85 5.71 -12.28
N ASP A 178 22.00 5.64 -13.30
CA ASP A 178 21.28 4.42 -13.72
C ASP A 178 22.21 3.23 -14.00
N ASP A 179 23.37 3.48 -14.60
CA ASP A 179 24.34 2.43 -14.91
C ASP A 179 24.98 1.86 -13.65
N ASP A 180 25.33 2.72 -12.72
CA ASP A 180 25.93 2.34 -11.44
C ASP A 180 24.91 1.71 -10.50
N ALA A 181 23.67 2.21 -10.50
CA ALA A 181 22.56 1.58 -9.76
C ALA A 181 22.36 0.12 -10.20
N ARG A 182 22.43 -0.17 -11.51
CA ARG A 182 22.33 -1.56 -12.01
C ARG A 182 23.48 -2.46 -11.57
N ARG A 183 24.69 -1.92 -11.43
CA ARG A 183 25.87 -2.68 -10.95
C ARG A 183 25.71 -3.18 -9.52
N VAL A 184 25.02 -2.41 -8.68
CA VAL A 184 24.90 -2.68 -7.24
C VAL A 184 23.48 -3.04 -6.78
N LEU A 185 22.57 -3.32 -7.71
CA LEU A 185 21.15 -3.56 -7.40
C LEU A 185 20.88 -4.69 -6.39
N ARG A 186 21.83 -5.63 -6.23
CA ARG A 186 21.76 -6.76 -5.29
C ARG A 186 22.62 -6.55 -4.01
N LEU A 187 23.13 -5.36 -3.82
CA LEU A 187 24.06 -5.04 -2.73
C LEU A 187 23.44 -4.04 -1.73
N ALA A 188 22.14 -4.16 -1.50
CA ALA A 188 21.47 -3.35 -0.49
C ALA A 188 22.10 -3.58 0.89
N GLY A 189 22.35 -2.48 1.65
CA GLY A 189 23.02 -2.54 2.95
C GLY A 189 24.53 -2.55 2.89
N LEU A 190 25.14 -2.46 1.69
CA LEU A 190 26.60 -2.36 1.55
C LEU A 190 27.10 -1.02 2.09
N LYS A 191 28.24 -1.05 2.81
CA LYS A 191 28.89 0.15 3.32
C LYS A 191 29.74 0.82 2.23
N VAL A 192 29.52 2.12 2.05
CA VAL A 192 30.21 2.99 1.09
C VAL A 192 30.81 4.22 1.76
N ILE A 193 31.84 4.76 1.12
CA ILE A 193 32.54 5.98 1.54
C ILE A 193 32.48 6.98 0.36
#